data_31ecbca24a34624b676c3dec8534cd94
#
_entry.id   31ecbca24a34624b676c3dec8534cd94
#
_cell.length_a   1.000
_cell.length_b   1.000
_cell.length_c   1.000
_cell.angle_alpha   90.00
_cell.angle_beta   90.00
_cell.angle_gamma   90.00
#
_symmetry.space_group_name_H-M   'P 1'
#
loop_
_entity.id
_entity.type
_entity.pdbx_description
1 polymer ?
#
loop_
_entity_poly.entity_id
_entity_poly.type
_entity_poly.pdbx_seq_one_letter_code
_entity_poly.pdbx_strand_id
1 'polypeptide(L)'
;DDFHNFTALNTPENHPARSMHDTFYLENAPGLLLRTHTSPIQVRYMETHKPPIRIIAPGRVYRVDSDATHSPMFHQVEGLWIDENVSFADLKGVVTDFLRNFFEKPDLRTRFRPSFFPFTEPSAEIDMSCVFCDGNGCRVCKHTGWLEISGAGMVDPVVLANGGHAPA
;
A
#
# COMPACT_ATOMS: atom_id res chain seq x y z
N ASP A 1 10.22 -4.24 12.93
CA ASP A 1 9.64 -4.26 14.28
C ASP A 1 8.18 -3.85 14.25
N ASP A 2 7.48 -4.08 15.35
CA ASP A 2 6.06 -3.81 15.53
C ASP A 2 5.74 -2.31 15.43
N PHE A 3 6.59 -1.46 16.00
CA PHE A 3 6.39 -0.02 15.98
C PHE A 3 6.28 0.52 14.55
N HIS A 4 7.26 0.26 13.69
CA HIS A 4 7.24 0.77 12.31
C HIS A 4 6.21 0.06 11.42
N ASN A 5 5.90 -1.20 11.72
CA ASN A 5 4.94 -1.95 10.91
C ASN A 5 3.48 -1.57 11.20
N PHE A 6 3.20 -1.06 12.40
CA PHE A 6 1.83 -0.77 12.85
C PHE A 6 1.68 0.58 13.55
N THR A 7 2.34 0.80 14.68
CA THR A 7 2.09 1.97 15.53
C THR A 7 2.39 3.28 14.80
N ALA A 8 3.55 3.38 14.16
CA ALA A 8 3.95 4.56 13.41
C ALA A 8 3.06 4.82 12.18
N LEU A 9 2.36 3.79 11.71
CA LEU A 9 1.39 3.85 10.62
C LEU A 9 -0.06 3.99 11.12
N ASN A 10 -0.25 4.53 12.31
CA ASN A 10 -1.57 4.78 12.89
C ASN A 10 -2.46 3.54 13.02
N THR A 11 -1.89 2.34 13.06
CA THR A 11 -2.63 1.09 13.25
C THR A 11 -2.78 0.82 14.75
N PRO A 12 -4.01 0.87 15.31
CA PRO A 12 -4.23 0.72 16.75
C PRO A 12 -3.90 -0.68 17.25
N GLU A 13 -3.63 -0.81 18.57
CA GLU A 13 -3.21 -2.08 19.17
C GLU A 13 -4.22 -3.21 19.00
N ASN A 14 -5.51 -2.88 18.99
CA ASN A 14 -6.62 -3.83 18.83
C ASN A 14 -7.00 -4.10 17.38
N HIS A 15 -6.22 -3.60 16.41
CA HIS A 15 -6.52 -3.83 14.99
C HIS A 15 -6.30 -5.31 14.62
N PRO A 16 -7.24 -5.95 13.89
CA PRO A 16 -7.15 -7.37 13.53
C PRO A 16 -5.83 -7.76 12.84
N ALA A 17 -5.29 -6.89 11.99
CA ALA A 17 -4.02 -7.15 11.29
C ALA A 17 -2.81 -7.36 12.23
N ARG A 18 -2.89 -6.93 13.50
CA ARG A 18 -1.86 -7.18 14.52
C ARG A 18 -2.01 -8.55 15.19
N SER A 19 -3.07 -9.26 14.90
CA SER A 19 -3.31 -10.60 15.41
C SER A 19 -2.27 -11.59 14.91
N MET A 20 -1.91 -12.57 15.73
CA MET A 20 -1.09 -13.73 15.33
C MET A 20 -1.75 -14.57 14.25
N HIS A 21 -3.07 -14.39 13.99
CA HIS A 21 -3.76 -15.04 12.89
C HIS A 21 -3.45 -14.40 11.53
N ASP A 22 -2.95 -13.15 11.51
CA ASP A 22 -2.68 -12.39 10.29
C ASP A 22 -1.19 -12.04 10.12
N THR A 23 -0.43 -12.00 11.22
CA THR A 23 0.98 -11.57 11.25
C THR A 23 1.91 -12.63 11.84
N PHE A 24 3.03 -12.90 11.18
CA PHE A 24 4.09 -13.75 11.71
C PHE A 24 5.00 -12.98 12.67
N TYR A 25 4.89 -13.26 13.96
CA TYR A 25 5.81 -12.76 14.98
C TYR A 25 6.96 -13.74 15.21
N LEU A 26 8.13 -13.21 15.58
CA LEU A 26 9.29 -14.04 15.88
C LEU A 26 9.26 -14.49 17.35
N GLU A 27 9.24 -15.79 17.60
CA GLU A 27 9.07 -16.39 18.91
C GLU A 27 10.14 -15.96 19.93
N ASN A 28 11.39 -15.88 19.50
CA ASN A 28 12.53 -15.56 20.37
C ASN A 28 13.02 -14.11 20.27
N ALA A 29 12.21 -13.22 19.69
CA ALA A 29 12.55 -11.81 19.51
C ALA A 29 11.30 -10.94 19.66
N PRO A 30 10.88 -10.66 20.93
CA PRO A 30 9.70 -9.85 21.20
C PRO A 30 9.72 -8.51 20.47
N GLY A 31 8.59 -8.13 19.87
CA GLY A 31 8.46 -6.91 19.09
C GLY A 31 9.01 -6.98 17.66
N LEU A 32 9.56 -8.14 17.24
CA LEU A 32 9.94 -8.37 15.86
C LEU A 32 8.92 -9.27 15.14
N LEU A 33 8.69 -8.95 13.86
CA LEU A 33 7.76 -9.65 12.99
C LEU A 33 8.29 -9.70 11.56
N LEU A 34 7.74 -10.59 10.75
CA LEU A 34 7.88 -10.52 9.30
C LEU A 34 6.93 -9.44 8.79
N ARG A 35 7.46 -8.41 8.12
CA ARG A 35 6.65 -7.26 7.71
C ARG A 35 5.48 -7.65 6.83
N THR A 36 4.32 -7.09 7.11
CA THR A 36 3.05 -7.39 6.41
C THR A 36 2.82 -6.54 5.16
N HIS A 37 3.60 -5.47 5.04
CA HIS A 37 3.65 -4.54 3.90
C HIS A 37 5.00 -3.82 3.87
N THR A 38 5.27 -3.05 2.81
CA THR A 38 6.51 -2.29 2.68
C THR A 38 6.45 -0.89 3.31
N SER A 39 5.31 -0.47 3.84
CA SER A 39 5.07 0.85 4.45
C SER A 39 6.01 1.20 5.62
N PRO A 40 6.58 0.25 6.42
CA PRO A 40 7.62 0.59 7.39
C PRO A 40 8.81 1.36 6.82
N ILE A 41 9.11 1.14 5.53
CA ILE A 41 10.20 1.85 4.84
C ILE A 41 9.87 3.33 4.70
N GLN A 42 8.60 3.68 4.48
CA GLN A 42 8.14 5.07 4.37
C GLN A 42 8.45 5.84 5.67
N VAL A 43 8.07 5.30 6.83
CA VAL A 43 8.34 5.92 8.14
C VAL A 43 9.84 6.05 8.38
N ARG A 44 10.60 4.96 8.20
CA ARG A 44 12.05 4.96 8.39
C ARG A 44 12.78 5.94 7.48
N TYR A 45 12.28 6.15 6.28
CA TYR A 45 12.84 7.13 5.36
C TYR A 45 12.53 8.56 5.82
N MET A 46 11.28 8.82 6.23
CA MET A 46 10.85 10.12 6.75
C MET A 46 11.63 10.54 8.01
N GLU A 47 11.95 9.62 8.91
CA GLU A 47 12.74 9.90 10.13
C GLU A 47 14.12 10.52 9.83
N THR A 48 14.65 10.30 8.64
CA THR A 48 16.03 10.70 8.29
C THR A 48 16.11 11.67 7.10
N HIS A 49 15.00 11.92 6.41
CA HIS A 49 14.97 12.77 5.21
C HIS A 49 13.84 13.79 5.29
N LYS A 50 14.12 14.98 4.77
CA LYS A 50 13.13 16.09 4.68
C LYS A 50 12.47 16.12 3.30
N PRO A 51 11.22 16.59 3.20
CA PRO A 51 10.60 16.89 1.92
C PRO A 51 11.44 17.85 1.05
N PRO A 52 11.36 17.72 -0.30
CA PRO A 52 10.49 16.81 -1.02
C PRO A 52 10.99 15.37 -0.99
N ILE A 53 10.08 14.40 -0.75
CA ILE A 53 10.38 12.97 -0.73
C ILE A 53 9.65 12.29 -1.89
N ARG A 54 10.38 11.52 -2.68
CA ARG A 54 9.84 10.70 -3.77
C ARG A 54 10.61 9.39 -3.80
N ILE A 55 10.00 8.33 -3.27
CA ILE A 55 10.63 7.01 -3.17
C ILE A 55 9.69 5.90 -3.61
N ILE A 56 10.29 4.78 -3.99
CA ILE A 56 9.63 3.49 -4.10
C ILE A 56 10.26 2.52 -3.10
N ALA A 57 9.44 1.67 -2.52
CA ALA A 57 9.84 0.68 -1.51
C ALA A 57 9.45 -0.73 -1.97
N PRO A 58 10.28 -1.39 -2.80
CA PRO A 58 10.05 -2.78 -3.18
C PRO A 58 10.50 -3.73 -2.08
N GLY A 59 9.83 -4.87 -1.96
CA GLY A 59 10.29 -5.91 -1.05
C GLY A 59 9.35 -7.07 -0.85
N ARG A 60 9.84 -8.09 -0.14
CA ARG A 60 9.05 -9.23 0.29
C ARG A 60 8.20 -8.85 1.49
N VAL A 61 6.97 -9.31 1.49
CA VAL A 61 6.02 -9.13 2.60
C VAL A 61 5.39 -10.47 2.95
N TYR A 62 4.86 -10.58 4.16
CA TYR A 62 4.42 -11.85 4.72
C TYR A 62 3.08 -11.66 5.43
N ARG A 63 2.13 -12.56 5.16
CA ARG A 63 0.83 -12.61 5.83
C ARG A 63 0.47 -14.04 6.14
N VAL A 64 -0.17 -14.27 7.27
CA VAL A 64 -0.72 -15.59 7.61
C VAL A 64 -1.98 -15.81 6.79
N ASP A 65 -1.77 -16.04 5.52
CA ASP A 65 -2.84 -16.28 4.55
C ASP A 65 -2.30 -17.25 3.50
N SER A 66 -2.99 -18.35 3.30
CA SER A 66 -2.56 -19.42 2.39
C SER A 66 -3.75 -20.18 1.86
N ASP A 67 -4.13 -19.84 0.63
CA ASP A 67 -5.16 -20.55 -0.13
C ASP A 67 -4.75 -20.72 -1.59
N ALA A 68 -5.67 -21.12 -2.44
CA ALA A 68 -5.40 -21.31 -3.87
C ALA A 68 -4.99 -20.02 -4.61
N THR A 69 -5.23 -18.84 -4.01
CA THR A 69 -5.00 -17.52 -4.61
C THR A 69 -4.04 -16.65 -3.78
N HIS A 70 -3.69 -17.07 -2.57
CA HIS A 70 -2.84 -16.33 -1.64
C HIS A 70 -1.61 -17.15 -1.26
N SER A 71 -0.46 -16.53 -1.31
CA SER A 71 0.80 -17.06 -0.79
C SER A 71 1.17 -16.34 0.51
N PRO A 72 1.66 -17.04 1.53
CA PRO A 72 2.10 -16.41 2.77
C PRO A 72 3.28 -15.45 2.59
N MET A 73 3.98 -15.50 1.46
CA MET A 73 5.00 -14.55 1.05
C MET A 73 4.71 -14.06 -0.37
N PHE A 74 4.74 -12.76 -0.56
CA PHE A 74 4.65 -12.14 -1.89
C PHE A 74 5.51 -10.88 -1.97
N HIS A 75 5.61 -10.30 -3.16
CA HIS A 75 6.34 -9.07 -3.39
C HIS A 75 5.37 -7.90 -3.47
N GLN A 76 5.74 -6.79 -2.85
CA GLN A 76 5.01 -5.53 -2.90
C GLN A 76 5.96 -4.41 -3.31
N VAL A 77 5.42 -3.42 -4.02
CA VAL A 77 6.10 -2.15 -4.29
C VAL A 77 5.17 -1.05 -3.85
N GLU A 78 5.63 -0.20 -2.94
CA GLU A 78 4.91 1.02 -2.54
C GLU A 78 5.62 2.26 -3.06
N GLY A 79 4.84 3.30 -3.34
CA GLY A 79 5.36 4.64 -3.63
C GLY A 79 4.99 5.60 -2.50
N LEU A 80 5.90 6.51 -2.16
CA LEU A 80 5.65 7.63 -1.28
C LEU A 80 6.08 8.92 -1.96
N TRP A 81 5.17 9.88 -2.02
CA TRP A 81 5.44 11.22 -2.50
C TRP A 81 4.95 12.24 -1.47
N ILE A 82 5.89 13.01 -0.92
CA ILE A 82 5.63 14.12 0.00
C ILE A 82 6.24 15.37 -0.62
N ASP A 83 5.42 16.36 -0.91
CA ASP A 83 5.82 17.62 -1.51
C ASP A 83 4.75 18.68 -1.22
N GLU A 84 5.04 19.93 -1.55
CA GLU A 84 4.04 21.01 -1.46
C GLU A 84 2.93 20.83 -2.51
N ASN A 85 1.69 21.11 -2.10
CA ASN A 85 0.50 21.12 -2.97
C ASN A 85 0.17 19.77 -3.67
N VAL A 86 0.65 18.64 -3.13
CA VAL A 86 0.26 17.31 -3.66
C VAL A 86 -1.19 17.02 -3.31
N SER A 87 -1.96 16.63 -4.30
CA SER A 87 -3.39 16.35 -4.18
C SER A 87 -3.73 14.90 -4.49
N PHE A 88 -4.95 14.49 -4.13
CA PHE A 88 -5.50 13.18 -4.53
C PHE A 88 -5.63 13.03 -6.06
N ALA A 89 -5.77 14.15 -6.79
CA ALA A 89 -5.76 14.13 -8.25
C ALA A 89 -4.37 13.76 -8.82
N ASP A 90 -3.30 14.25 -8.18
CA ASP A 90 -1.93 13.88 -8.56
C ASP A 90 -1.67 12.41 -8.31
N LEU A 91 -2.13 11.87 -7.16
CA LEU A 91 -2.07 10.44 -6.87
C LEU A 91 -2.74 9.61 -7.97
N LYS A 92 -3.96 9.99 -8.38
CA LYS A 92 -4.68 9.31 -9.47
C LYS A 92 -3.91 9.36 -10.79
N GLY A 93 -3.35 10.51 -11.14
CA GLY A 93 -2.55 10.69 -12.34
C GLY A 93 -1.34 9.79 -12.36
N VAL A 94 -0.50 9.86 -11.32
CA VAL A 94 0.74 9.07 -11.21
C VAL A 94 0.46 7.57 -11.25
N VAL A 95 -0.54 7.08 -10.52
CA VAL A 95 -0.88 5.65 -10.52
C VAL A 95 -1.40 5.19 -11.88
N THR A 96 -2.25 5.98 -12.52
CA THR A 96 -2.79 5.64 -13.84
C THR A 96 -1.67 5.58 -14.89
N ASP A 97 -0.77 6.56 -14.89
CA ASP A 97 0.36 6.61 -15.82
C ASP A 97 1.34 5.45 -15.55
N PHE A 98 1.61 5.16 -14.27
CA PHE A 98 2.43 4.01 -13.90
C PHE A 98 1.86 2.71 -14.47
N LEU A 99 0.58 2.44 -14.29
CA LEU A 99 -0.06 1.21 -14.74
C LEU A 99 -0.09 1.09 -16.27
N ARG A 100 -0.37 2.19 -16.97
CA ARG A 100 -0.35 2.22 -18.43
C ARG A 100 1.04 1.91 -18.98
N ASN A 101 2.07 2.49 -18.41
CA ASN A 101 3.45 2.26 -18.82
C ASN A 101 3.93 0.86 -18.44
N PHE A 102 3.64 0.41 -17.22
CA PHE A 102 4.08 -0.90 -16.71
C PHE A 102 3.49 -2.06 -17.52
N PHE A 103 2.22 -1.97 -17.88
CA PHE A 103 1.54 -2.99 -18.69
C PHE A 103 1.61 -2.74 -20.20
N GLU A 104 2.26 -1.66 -20.64
CA GLU A 104 2.35 -1.25 -22.04
C GLU A 104 0.96 -1.14 -22.71
N LYS A 105 -0.04 -0.65 -21.96
CA LYS A 105 -1.43 -0.50 -22.42
C LYS A 105 -1.90 0.95 -22.25
N PRO A 106 -1.79 1.80 -23.29
CA PRO A 106 -2.20 3.21 -23.21
C PRO A 106 -3.67 3.40 -22.86
N ASP A 107 -4.52 2.47 -23.28
CA ASP A 107 -5.98 2.50 -23.07
C ASP A 107 -6.42 1.86 -21.74
N LEU A 108 -5.47 1.46 -20.89
CA LEU A 108 -5.77 0.88 -19.60
C LEU A 108 -6.59 1.88 -18.76
N ARG A 109 -7.72 1.40 -18.27
CA ARG A 109 -8.62 2.17 -17.41
C ARG A 109 -8.36 1.85 -15.96
N THR A 110 -8.41 2.88 -15.12
CA THR A 110 -8.31 2.77 -13.66
C THR A 110 -9.64 3.17 -13.01
N ARG A 111 -9.94 2.57 -11.86
CA ARG A 111 -11.09 2.89 -11.04
C ARG A 111 -10.62 3.00 -9.59
N PHE A 112 -11.00 4.08 -8.92
CA PHE A 112 -10.70 4.34 -7.52
C PHE A 112 -11.98 4.20 -6.71
N ARG A 113 -12.02 3.24 -5.83
CA ARG A 113 -13.15 2.98 -4.94
C ARG A 113 -12.82 3.53 -3.55
N PRO A 114 -13.71 4.32 -2.91
CA PRO A 114 -13.52 4.72 -1.52
C PRO A 114 -13.24 3.53 -0.62
N SER A 115 -12.23 3.65 0.25
CA SER A 115 -11.83 2.62 1.20
C SER A 115 -11.35 3.26 2.50
N PHE A 116 -10.89 2.45 3.43
CA PHE A 116 -10.32 2.89 4.69
C PHE A 116 -9.02 2.15 4.98
N PHE A 117 -7.96 2.92 5.24
CA PHE A 117 -6.71 2.40 5.77
C PHE A 117 -6.27 3.29 6.94
N PRO A 118 -5.71 2.74 8.04
CA PRO A 118 -5.33 3.53 9.20
C PRO A 118 -4.30 4.64 8.92
N PHE A 119 -3.51 4.47 7.88
CA PHE A 119 -2.36 5.31 7.53
C PHE A 119 -2.63 6.30 6.39
N THR A 120 -3.85 6.37 5.87
CA THR A 120 -4.23 7.29 4.78
C THR A 120 -5.62 7.88 4.98
N GLU A 121 -5.79 9.17 4.60
CA GLU A 121 -7.08 9.88 4.56
C GLU A 121 -7.01 11.01 3.51
N PRO A 122 -7.84 11.00 2.45
CA PRO A 122 -8.75 9.92 2.05
C PRO A 122 -8.02 8.69 1.50
N SER A 123 -8.69 7.54 1.60
CA SER A 123 -8.19 6.25 1.12
C SER A 123 -9.00 5.72 -0.06
N ALA A 124 -8.36 4.99 -0.94
CA ALA A 124 -9.01 4.31 -2.04
C ALA A 124 -8.36 2.96 -2.36
N GLU A 125 -9.18 2.00 -2.76
CA GLU A 125 -8.72 0.83 -3.48
C GLU A 125 -8.68 1.12 -4.98
N ILE A 126 -7.65 0.61 -5.64
CA ILE A 126 -7.39 0.84 -7.05
C ILE A 126 -7.61 -0.45 -7.83
N ASP A 127 -8.57 -0.37 -8.75
CA ASP A 127 -8.78 -1.41 -9.76
C ASP A 127 -8.26 -0.92 -11.11
N MET A 128 -7.73 -1.85 -11.89
CA MET A 128 -7.42 -1.64 -13.30
C MET A 128 -8.27 -2.53 -14.20
N SER A 129 -8.54 -2.10 -15.43
CA SER A 129 -9.13 -2.97 -16.43
C SER A 129 -8.25 -4.19 -16.66
N CYS A 130 -8.86 -5.37 -16.70
CA CYS A 130 -8.11 -6.62 -16.79
C CYS A 130 -7.27 -6.68 -18.06
N VAL A 131 -5.97 -6.77 -17.88
CA VAL A 131 -4.98 -6.80 -18.99
C VAL A 131 -4.99 -8.11 -19.77
N PHE A 132 -5.56 -9.18 -19.23
CA PHE A 132 -5.67 -10.48 -19.87
C PHE A 132 -6.84 -10.58 -20.85
N CYS A 133 -7.86 -9.76 -20.68
CA CYS A 133 -9.06 -9.79 -21.52
C CYS A 133 -9.51 -8.40 -21.98
N ASP A 134 -8.67 -7.40 -21.82
CA ASP A 134 -8.96 -6.00 -22.17
C ASP A 134 -10.28 -5.46 -21.58
N GLY A 135 -10.59 -5.93 -20.36
CA GLY A 135 -11.79 -5.53 -19.64
C GLY A 135 -13.08 -6.25 -20.05
N ASN A 136 -13.03 -7.24 -20.95
CA ASN A 136 -14.21 -7.97 -21.41
C ASN A 136 -14.73 -9.03 -20.45
N GLY A 137 -13.97 -9.37 -19.44
CA GLY A 137 -14.29 -10.41 -18.47
C GLY A 137 -13.68 -11.76 -18.84
N CYS A 138 -12.89 -12.33 -17.94
CA CYS A 138 -12.28 -13.64 -18.08
C CYS A 138 -12.17 -14.34 -16.72
N ARG A 139 -11.68 -15.54 -16.71
CA ARG A 139 -11.51 -16.35 -15.48
C ARG A 139 -10.59 -15.66 -14.46
N VAL A 140 -9.53 -14.96 -14.92
CA VAL A 140 -8.59 -14.27 -14.04
C VAL A 140 -9.25 -13.13 -13.26
N CYS A 141 -10.05 -12.31 -13.93
CA CYS A 141 -10.80 -11.23 -13.30
C CYS A 141 -12.18 -11.67 -12.77
N LYS A 142 -12.43 -12.98 -12.65
CA LYS A 142 -13.72 -13.53 -12.22
C LYS A 142 -14.90 -12.96 -13.03
N HIS A 143 -14.70 -12.77 -14.33
CA HIS A 143 -15.64 -12.22 -15.30
C HIS A 143 -16.09 -10.77 -15.04
N THR A 144 -15.44 -10.05 -14.13
CA THR A 144 -15.79 -8.65 -13.81
C THR A 144 -15.21 -7.64 -14.81
N GLY A 145 -14.15 -8.00 -15.52
CA GLY A 145 -13.36 -7.09 -16.36
C GLY A 145 -12.37 -6.22 -15.57
N TRP A 146 -12.31 -6.35 -14.24
CA TRP A 146 -11.48 -5.55 -13.35
C TRP A 146 -10.59 -6.40 -12.46
N LEU A 147 -9.38 -5.90 -12.18
CA LEU A 147 -8.44 -6.47 -11.23
C LEU A 147 -8.16 -5.42 -10.16
N GLU A 148 -8.39 -5.76 -8.90
CA GLU A 148 -7.92 -4.98 -7.76
C GLU A 148 -6.42 -5.20 -7.60
N ILE A 149 -5.65 -4.12 -7.53
CA ILE A 149 -4.18 -4.21 -7.54
C ILE A 149 -3.52 -3.54 -6.34
N SER A 150 -4.13 -2.52 -5.75
CA SER A 150 -3.53 -1.85 -4.60
C SER A 150 -4.53 -1.01 -3.81
N GLY A 151 -4.14 -0.68 -2.57
CA GLY A 151 -4.67 0.47 -1.83
C GLY A 151 -3.78 1.69 -2.03
N ALA A 152 -4.36 2.87 -1.93
CA ALA A 152 -3.64 4.15 -1.96
C ALA A 152 -4.41 5.22 -1.19
N GLY A 153 -3.74 6.34 -0.89
CA GLY A 153 -4.37 7.49 -0.25
C GLY A 153 -3.39 8.60 0.01
N MET A 154 -3.91 9.70 0.51
CA MET A 154 -3.07 10.76 1.07
C MET A 154 -2.55 10.29 2.43
N VAL A 155 -1.29 10.57 2.73
CA VAL A 155 -0.68 10.15 4.00
C VAL A 155 -1.42 10.82 5.16
N ASP A 156 -1.84 10.02 6.14
CA ASP A 156 -2.50 10.52 7.34
C ASP A 156 -1.57 11.48 8.11
N PRO A 157 -2.06 12.64 8.60
CA PRO A 157 -1.26 13.58 9.37
C PRO A 157 -0.54 12.96 10.58
N VAL A 158 -1.12 11.96 11.22
CA VAL A 158 -0.48 11.23 12.33
C VAL A 158 0.75 10.47 11.85
N VAL A 159 0.69 9.87 10.67
CA VAL A 159 1.84 9.16 10.07
C VAL A 159 2.96 10.12 9.71
N LEU A 160 2.63 11.29 9.15
CA LEU A 160 3.60 12.36 8.89
C LEU A 160 4.28 12.82 10.18
N ALA A 161 3.50 13.05 11.25
CA ALA A 161 4.02 13.44 12.55
C ALA A 161 4.94 12.36 13.15
N ASN A 162 4.56 11.09 13.05
CA ASN A 162 5.38 9.95 13.50
C ASN A 162 6.68 9.83 12.70
N GLY A 163 6.67 10.22 11.43
CA GLY A 163 7.87 10.32 10.58
C GLY A 163 8.72 11.59 10.81
N GLY A 164 8.34 12.43 11.77
CA GLY A 164 9.08 13.67 12.10
C GLY A 164 8.71 14.88 11.25
N HIS A 165 7.58 14.83 10.54
CA HIS A 165 7.08 15.92 9.70
C HIS A 165 5.73 16.43 10.24
N ALA A 166 5.66 17.71 10.59
CA ALA A 166 4.38 18.32 10.92
C ALA A 166 3.58 18.53 9.61
N PRO A 167 2.28 18.22 9.58
CA PRO A 167 1.42 18.64 8.49
C PRO A 167 1.39 20.17 8.43
N ALA A 168 1.47 20.72 7.22
CA ALA A 168 1.35 22.16 7.00
C ALA A 168 -0.08 22.65 7.24
#